data_779aafd755eff0b1aba62e4d32290189
#
_entry.id   779aafd755eff0b1aba62e4d32290189
#
_cell.length_a   1.000
_cell.length_b   1.000
_cell.length_c   1.000
_cell.angle_alpha   90.00
_cell.angle_beta   90.00
_cell.angle_gamma   90.00
#
_symmetry.space_group_name_H-M   'P 1'
#
loop_
_entity.id
_entity.type
_entity.pdbx_description
1 polymer ?
#
loop_
_entity_poly.entity_id
_entity_poly.type
_entity_poly.pdbx_seq_one_letter_code
_entity_poly.pdbx_strand_id
1 'polypeptide(L)'
;MMRGGGSARGARFLASLVATALALVVLAAGCTGGNAGAETDATIHGGANDLPGPLPEDVAFRTSPRSALAAPAFSAELLDGTSVTMSDLWDDRPLVLVFTASGCNECERVHREVAEVVDENDGAVSMLAVVREEDIQGAREFAEDQQLGYPIAVGGEGAWLSYAAEEAPLVVLIAPGGKALRGWPGDVDTGVLDAQLDKLYKESPAQDE
;
A
#
# COMPACT_ATOMS: atom_id res chain seq x y z
N MET A 1 82.23 -26.82 -15.18
CA MET A 1 82.30 -27.82 -16.32
C MET A 1 81.18 -27.40 -17.28
N MET A 2 81.57 -26.85 -18.35
CA MET A 2 81.47 -27.23 -19.77
C MET A 2 80.00 -26.98 -20.28
N ARG A 3 79.85 -25.93 -21.07
CA ARG A 3 80.00 -25.86 -22.53
C ARG A 3 78.74 -26.50 -23.19
N GLY A 4 78.05 -25.95 -24.12
CA GLY A 4 78.24 -25.11 -25.25
C GLY A 4 76.86 -25.04 -25.87
N GLY A 5 76.46 -24.13 -26.64
CA GLY A 5 77.09 -23.67 -27.86
C GLY A 5 76.17 -23.93 -29.04
N GLY A 6 75.94 -22.92 -29.85
CA GLY A 6 75.62 -23.02 -31.23
C GLY A 6 74.17 -22.45 -31.57
N SER A 7 74.10 -21.21 -32.01
CA SER A 7 74.44 -20.62 -33.31
C SER A 7 73.71 -21.28 -34.50
N ALA A 8 72.90 -20.65 -35.16
CA ALA A 8 73.08 -19.85 -36.34
C ALA A 8 71.85 -19.86 -37.28
N ARG A 9 71.47 -18.71 -37.65
CA ARG A 9 71.31 -18.26 -39.06
C ARG A 9 70.34 -18.92 -39.99
N GLY A 10 69.56 -18.12 -40.51
CA GLY A 10 69.30 -18.02 -41.95
C GLY A 10 67.88 -17.66 -42.24
N ALA A 11 67.73 -16.45 -42.48
CA ALA A 11 67.65 -15.81 -43.79
C ALA A 11 66.30 -15.99 -44.48
N ARG A 12 65.62 -14.86 -44.53
CA ARG A 12 65.16 -14.18 -45.75
C ARG A 12 64.28 -15.03 -46.71
N PHE A 13 63.08 -14.56 -46.96
CA PHE A 13 62.67 -13.89 -48.21
C PHE A 13 61.18 -13.79 -48.28
N LEU A 14 60.78 -12.55 -48.49
CA LEU A 14 59.89 -12.00 -49.52
C LEU A 14 58.37 -12.31 -49.37
N ALA A 15 57.73 -11.27 -49.02
CA ALA A 15 56.80 -10.53 -49.85
C ALA A 15 55.71 -11.35 -50.54
N SER A 16 54.51 -11.13 -50.11
CA SER A 16 53.46 -10.88 -51.06
C SER A 16 52.32 -10.14 -50.39
N LEU A 17 52.16 -8.95 -50.88
CA LEU A 17 50.94 -8.17 -50.87
C LEU A 17 49.75 -9.05 -51.26
N VAL A 18 48.67 -8.97 -50.59
CA VAL A 18 47.31 -8.88 -51.20
C VAL A 18 46.30 -8.42 -50.16
N ALA A 19 45.75 -7.28 -50.45
CA ALA A 19 44.38 -6.87 -50.33
C ALA A 19 43.75 -6.81 -48.95
N THR A 20 43.74 -5.66 -48.39
CA THR A 20 42.56 -4.86 -48.07
C THR A 20 41.23 -5.61 -48.11
N ALA A 21 40.74 -5.96 -46.94
CA ALA A 21 39.34 -5.98 -46.69
C ALA A 21 39.11 -5.17 -45.41
N LEU A 22 38.80 -3.93 -45.61
CA LEU A 22 38.32 -2.99 -44.60
C LEU A 22 36.93 -3.46 -44.22
N ALA A 23 36.83 -4.35 -43.25
CA ALA A 23 35.58 -4.59 -42.56
C ALA A 23 35.45 -3.50 -41.47
N LEU A 24 34.80 -2.42 -41.83
CA LEU A 24 34.23 -1.46 -40.89
C LEU A 24 33.19 -2.22 -40.08
N VAL A 25 33.61 -2.79 -38.96
CA VAL A 25 32.68 -3.11 -37.88
C VAL A 25 32.30 -1.79 -37.24
N VAL A 26 31.21 -1.24 -37.72
CA VAL A 26 30.47 -0.20 -37.00
C VAL A 26 30.05 -0.86 -35.70
N LEU A 27 30.79 -0.64 -34.63
CA LEU A 27 30.32 -0.78 -33.29
C LEU A 27 29.22 0.27 -33.10
N ALA A 28 27.99 -0.10 -33.52
CA ALA A 28 26.84 0.52 -32.97
C ALA A 28 26.89 0.22 -31.48
N ALA A 29 27.46 1.14 -30.71
CA ALA A 29 27.18 1.28 -29.30
C ALA A 29 25.67 1.56 -29.21
N GLY A 30 24.87 0.50 -29.36
CA GLY A 30 23.53 0.46 -28.88
C GLY A 30 23.66 0.65 -27.36
N CYS A 31 23.33 1.82 -26.90
CA CYS A 31 22.81 1.97 -25.56
C CYS A 31 21.54 1.12 -25.49
N THR A 32 21.70 -0.17 -25.32
CA THR A 32 20.68 -0.95 -24.65
C THR A 32 20.67 -0.37 -23.25
N GLY A 33 19.78 0.60 -23.05
CA GLY A 33 19.31 0.92 -21.73
C GLY A 33 19.04 -0.43 -21.10
N GLY A 34 19.86 -0.78 -20.11
CA GLY A 34 19.59 -1.94 -19.29
C GLY A 34 18.16 -1.75 -18.80
N ASN A 35 17.26 -2.57 -19.28
CA ASN A 35 16.13 -2.96 -18.53
C ASN A 35 16.74 -3.71 -17.35
N ALA A 36 17.20 -2.93 -16.37
CA ALA A 36 17.41 -3.43 -15.04
C ALA A 36 16.10 -4.11 -14.68
N GLY A 37 16.22 -5.36 -14.34
CA GLY A 37 15.21 -6.34 -14.05
C GLY A 37 13.81 -5.78 -13.93
N ALA A 38 12.85 -6.42 -14.54
CA ALA A 38 11.56 -6.53 -13.92
C ALA A 38 11.87 -7.17 -12.55
N GLU A 39 12.20 -6.34 -11.57
CA GLU A 39 11.84 -6.64 -10.21
C GLU A 39 10.36 -6.93 -10.35
N THR A 40 9.98 -8.18 -10.19
CA THR A 40 8.63 -8.55 -9.85
C THR A 40 8.34 -7.64 -8.67
N ASP A 41 7.57 -6.59 -8.95
CA ASP A 41 7.04 -5.71 -7.93
C ASP A 41 6.21 -6.65 -7.06
N ALA A 42 6.84 -7.15 -6.01
CA ALA A 42 6.16 -8.01 -5.07
C ALA A 42 5.10 -7.10 -4.47
N THR A 43 3.84 -7.35 -4.81
CA THR A 43 2.73 -6.60 -4.26
C THR A 43 2.85 -6.68 -2.75
N ILE A 44 3.17 -5.56 -2.12
CA ILE A 44 3.23 -5.47 -0.66
C ILE A 44 1.79 -5.30 -0.20
N HIS A 45 1.25 -6.32 0.44
CA HIS A 45 -0.06 -6.22 1.07
C HIS A 45 -0.03 -5.23 2.25
N GLY A 46 -1.10 -4.50 2.42
CA GLY A 46 -1.19 -3.43 3.43
C GLY A 46 -0.53 -2.11 3.00
N GLY A 47 -0.18 -1.97 1.73
CA GLY A 47 0.44 -0.77 1.15
C GLY A 47 -0.52 0.11 0.36
N ALA A 48 0.05 1.02 -0.44
CA ALA A 48 -0.71 1.99 -1.24
C ALA A 48 -1.55 1.34 -2.34
N ASN A 49 -1.17 0.15 -2.81
CA ASN A 49 -1.96 -0.59 -3.80
C ASN A 49 -3.33 -1.05 -3.26
N ASP A 50 -3.45 -1.12 -1.95
CA ASP A 50 -4.68 -1.51 -1.26
C ASP A 50 -5.54 -0.29 -0.86
N LEU A 51 -5.13 0.94 -1.23
CA LEU A 51 -5.96 2.12 -1.09
C LEU A 51 -7.11 2.05 -2.11
N PRO A 52 -8.33 2.47 -1.73
CA PRO A 52 -9.46 2.46 -2.65
C PRO A 52 -9.19 3.40 -3.83
N GLY A 53 -9.62 2.97 -5.00
CA GLY A 53 -9.63 3.79 -6.21
C GLY A 53 -10.53 5.03 -6.10
N PRO A 54 -10.78 5.75 -7.20
CA PRO A 54 -11.74 6.85 -7.22
C PRO A 54 -13.11 6.41 -6.71
N LEU A 55 -13.82 7.34 -6.06
CA LEU A 55 -15.19 7.08 -5.63
C LEU A 55 -16.07 6.70 -6.85
N PRO A 56 -16.91 5.65 -6.77
CA PRO A 56 -17.82 5.30 -7.85
C PRO A 56 -18.73 6.48 -8.23
N GLU A 57 -18.97 6.67 -9.52
CA GLU A 57 -19.68 7.86 -10.05
C GLU A 57 -21.12 8.01 -9.51
N ASP A 58 -21.76 6.90 -9.18
CA ASP A 58 -23.15 6.87 -8.71
C ASP A 58 -23.28 7.05 -7.19
N VAL A 59 -22.14 7.13 -6.49
CA VAL A 59 -22.12 7.21 -5.03
C VAL A 59 -21.97 8.65 -4.57
N ALA A 60 -22.81 9.03 -3.64
CA ALA A 60 -22.70 10.31 -2.95
C ALA A 60 -23.11 10.16 -1.48
N PHE A 61 -22.46 10.93 -0.62
CA PHE A 61 -22.69 10.87 0.81
C PHE A 61 -23.39 12.13 1.34
N ARG A 62 -24.15 11.94 2.40
CA ARG A 62 -24.81 13.04 3.14
C ARG A 62 -23.78 13.79 3.96
N THR A 63 -23.96 15.08 4.10
CA THR A 63 -23.16 15.88 5.02
C THR A 63 -23.45 15.47 6.46
N SER A 64 -22.40 15.20 7.21
CA SER A 64 -22.50 14.83 8.63
C SER A 64 -23.14 15.92 9.48
N PRO A 65 -23.82 15.55 10.58
CA PRO A 65 -24.36 16.53 11.51
C PRO A 65 -23.26 17.48 12.03
N ARG A 66 -23.58 18.77 12.13
CA ARG A 66 -22.63 19.77 12.66
C ARG A 66 -22.21 19.50 14.12
N SER A 67 -23.02 18.77 14.86
CA SER A 67 -22.75 18.35 16.24
C SER A 67 -21.77 17.18 16.34
N ALA A 68 -21.48 16.47 15.26
CA ALA A 68 -20.51 15.41 15.27
C ALA A 68 -19.09 15.96 15.49
N LEU A 69 -18.31 15.28 16.31
CA LEU A 69 -16.95 15.69 16.65
C LEU A 69 -16.04 15.55 15.43
N ALA A 70 -15.07 16.43 15.29
CA ALA A 70 -14.03 16.26 14.29
C ALA A 70 -13.16 15.06 14.69
N ALA A 71 -12.91 14.16 13.73
CA ALA A 71 -11.94 13.09 13.91
C ALA A 71 -10.53 13.69 13.99
N PRO A 72 -9.68 13.25 14.93
CA PRO A 72 -8.30 13.68 14.99
C PRO A 72 -7.56 13.30 13.70
N ALA A 73 -7.01 14.29 13.00
CA ALA A 73 -6.20 14.04 11.81
C ALA A 73 -4.75 13.78 12.21
N PHE A 74 -4.12 12.82 11.55
CA PHE A 74 -2.70 12.53 11.66
C PHE A 74 -2.15 12.07 10.29
N SER A 75 -0.84 12.05 10.16
CA SER A 75 -0.16 11.43 9.02
C SER A 75 0.55 10.17 9.49
N ALA A 76 0.66 9.19 8.62
CA ALA A 76 1.29 7.92 8.90
C ALA A 76 1.97 7.37 7.64
N GLU A 77 2.82 6.38 7.79
CA GLU A 77 3.41 5.63 6.68
C GLU A 77 2.71 4.27 6.57
N LEU A 78 2.35 3.88 5.37
CA LEU A 78 1.85 2.53 5.08
C LEU A 78 3.00 1.52 5.14
N LEU A 79 2.69 0.22 5.13
CA LEU A 79 3.70 -0.83 5.19
C LEU A 79 4.71 -0.81 4.04
N ASP A 80 4.38 -0.22 2.91
CA ASP A 80 5.28 -0.01 1.76
C ASP A 80 6.11 1.28 1.84
N GLY A 81 5.94 2.09 2.90
CA GLY A 81 6.61 3.36 3.10
C GLY A 81 5.90 4.56 2.47
N THR A 82 4.75 4.37 1.84
CA THR A 82 3.95 5.47 1.30
C THR A 82 3.36 6.30 2.43
N SER A 83 3.56 7.62 2.40
CA SER A 83 2.96 8.52 3.37
C SER A 83 1.50 8.80 3.03
N VAL A 84 0.64 8.73 4.02
CA VAL A 84 -0.78 9.06 3.90
C VAL A 84 -1.20 10.07 4.97
N THR A 85 -2.18 10.89 4.64
CA THR A 85 -2.81 11.81 5.60
C THR A 85 -4.26 11.41 5.76
N MET A 86 -4.71 11.31 6.99
CA MET A 86 -6.08 10.87 7.29
C MET A 86 -7.14 11.73 6.61
N SER A 87 -6.90 13.05 6.48
CA SER A 87 -7.82 13.95 5.79
C SER A 87 -8.08 13.55 4.35
N ASP A 88 -7.09 13.00 3.66
CA ASP A 88 -7.22 12.62 2.26
C ASP A 88 -8.05 11.33 2.10
N LEU A 89 -8.06 10.48 3.13
CA LEU A 89 -8.79 9.21 3.13
C LEU A 89 -10.27 9.34 3.43
N TRP A 90 -10.68 10.41 4.13
CA TRP A 90 -12.08 10.67 4.48
C TRP A 90 -12.68 11.91 3.82
N ASP A 91 -12.01 12.51 2.84
CA ASP A 91 -12.49 13.74 2.20
C ASP A 91 -13.83 13.51 1.48
N ASP A 92 -13.88 12.48 0.65
CA ASP A 92 -15.02 12.18 -0.23
C ASP A 92 -15.87 10.96 0.20
N ARG A 93 -15.37 10.09 1.08
CA ARG A 93 -16.00 8.84 1.48
C ARG A 93 -15.85 8.53 2.97
N PRO A 94 -16.69 7.63 3.54
CA PRO A 94 -16.49 7.14 4.89
C PRO A 94 -15.17 6.39 5.04
N LEU A 95 -14.53 6.52 6.20
CA LEU A 95 -13.36 5.75 6.60
C LEU A 95 -13.69 4.92 7.84
N VAL A 96 -13.43 3.62 7.76
CA VAL A 96 -13.41 2.73 8.93
C VAL A 96 -11.95 2.58 9.38
N LEU A 97 -11.61 3.20 10.50
CA LEU A 97 -10.28 3.17 11.09
C LEU A 97 -10.23 2.07 12.14
N VAL A 98 -9.23 1.18 12.05
CA VAL A 98 -9.08 0.04 12.95
C VAL A 98 -7.72 0.09 13.62
N PHE A 99 -7.67 0.46 14.89
CA PHE A 99 -6.45 0.32 15.70
C PHE A 99 -6.27 -1.13 16.10
N THR A 100 -5.10 -1.68 15.82
CA THR A 100 -4.83 -3.12 15.94
C THR A 100 -3.42 -3.37 16.46
N ALA A 101 -3.17 -4.58 16.94
CA ALA A 101 -1.86 -5.02 17.42
C ALA A 101 -1.56 -6.44 16.94
N SER A 102 -0.29 -6.74 16.73
CA SER A 102 0.16 -8.10 16.40
C SER A 102 -0.10 -9.07 17.56
N GLY A 103 -0.44 -10.31 17.23
CA GLY A 103 -0.71 -11.36 18.24
C GLY A 103 -2.03 -11.18 19.01
N CYS A 104 -2.89 -10.28 18.57
CA CYS A 104 -4.21 -10.07 19.12
C CYS A 104 -5.25 -10.91 18.36
N ASN A 105 -5.67 -12.05 18.90
CA ASN A 105 -6.63 -12.94 18.24
C ASN A 105 -7.99 -12.28 17.98
N GLU A 106 -8.41 -11.39 18.86
CA GLU A 106 -9.64 -10.62 18.69
C GLU A 106 -9.51 -9.62 17.54
N CYS A 107 -8.32 -9.03 17.35
CA CYS A 107 -8.04 -8.13 16.25
C CYS A 107 -8.20 -8.82 14.89
N GLU A 108 -7.70 -10.05 14.72
CA GLU A 108 -7.85 -10.80 13.48
C GLU A 108 -9.32 -11.04 13.10
N ARG A 109 -10.14 -11.37 14.10
CA ARG A 109 -11.58 -11.53 13.88
C ARG A 109 -12.24 -10.20 13.49
N VAL A 110 -11.95 -9.12 14.22
CA VAL A 110 -12.50 -7.79 13.95
C VAL A 110 -12.07 -7.30 12.57
N HIS A 111 -10.81 -7.52 12.17
CA HIS A 111 -10.33 -7.18 10.84
C HIS A 111 -11.16 -7.85 9.75
N ARG A 112 -11.36 -9.16 9.85
CA ARG A 112 -12.14 -9.90 8.85
C ARG A 112 -13.59 -9.42 8.79
N GLU A 113 -14.25 -9.28 9.94
CA GLU A 113 -15.64 -8.85 10.02
C GLU A 113 -15.85 -7.41 9.49
N VAL A 114 -14.90 -6.50 9.76
CA VAL A 114 -14.95 -5.13 9.23
C VAL A 114 -14.65 -5.10 7.74
N ALA A 115 -13.67 -5.89 7.27
CA ALA A 115 -13.34 -5.97 5.86
C ALA A 115 -14.52 -6.50 5.04
N GLU A 116 -15.25 -7.52 5.52
CA GLU A 116 -16.45 -8.04 4.88
C GLU A 116 -17.49 -6.90 4.68
N VAL A 117 -17.77 -6.09 5.71
CA VAL A 117 -18.70 -4.96 5.60
C VAL A 117 -18.18 -3.90 4.62
N VAL A 118 -16.89 -3.62 4.61
CA VAL A 118 -16.30 -2.62 3.71
C VAL A 118 -16.32 -3.11 2.26
N ASP A 119 -16.03 -4.38 2.02
CA ASP A 119 -16.02 -5.00 0.69
C ASP A 119 -17.43 -4.99 0.06
N GLU A 120 -18.49 -5.18 0.86
CA GLU A 120 -19.89 -5.08 0.41
C GLU A 120 -20.27 -3.69 -0.11
N ASN A 121 -19.46 -2.67 0.19
CA ASN A 121 -19.66 -1.29 -0.26
C ASN A 121 -18.91 -0.93 -1.56
N ASP A 122 -18.37 -1.91 -2.31
CA ASP A 122 -17.83 -1.74 -3.68
C ASP A 122 -16.88 -0.53 -3.85
N GLY A 123 -15.98 -0.33 -2.89
CA GLY A 123 -14.99 0.78 -2.91
C GLY A 123 -15.56 2.15 -2.53
N ALA A 124 -16.83 2.23 -2.16
CA ALA A 124 -17.43 3.48 -1.66
C ALA A 124 -17.01 3.81 -0.22
N VAL A 125 -16.51 2.84 0.53
CA VAL A 125 -16.02 2.97 1.90
C VAL A 125 -14.55 2.61 1.93
N SER A 126 -13.76 3.37 2.70
CA SER A 126 -12.34 3.05 2.95
C SER A 126 -12.18 2.33 4.26
N MET A 127 -11.22 1.43 4.33
CA MET A 127 -10.71 0.86 5.58
C MET A 127 -9.22 1.19 5.71
N LEU A 128 -8.77 1.50 6.91
CA LEU A 128 -7.36 1.64 7.25
C LEU A 128 -7.12 0.99 8.62
N ALA A 129 -6.20 0.05 8.66
CA ALA A 129 -5.69 -0.45 9.93
C ALA A 129 -4.54 0.43 10.42
N VAL A 130 -4.40 0.58 11.73
CA VAL A 130 -3.32 1.36 12.35
C VAL A 130 -2.63 0.51 13.41
N VAL A 131 -1.34 0.30 13.23
CA VAL A 131 -0.47 -0.40 14.17
C VAL A 131 0.51 0.55 14.84
N ARG A 132 1.07 0.14 15.98
CA ARG A 132 2.21 0.85 16.59
C ARG A 132 3.50 0.50 15.87
N GLU A 133 4.54 1.33 16.04
CA GLU A 133 5.86 1.09 15.45
C GLU A 133 6.46 -0.25 15.87
N GLU A 134 6.29 -0.66 17.11
CA GLU A 134 6.76 -1.95 17.61
C GLU A 134 6.06 -3.16 16.98
N ASP A 135 4.89 -2.98 16.38
CA ASP A 135 4.10 -4.04 15.75
C ASP A 135 4.32 -4.18 14.24
N ILE A 136 5.16 -3.35 13.62
CA ILE A 136 5.36 -3.31 12.15
C ILE A 136 5.66 -4.71 11.58
N GLN A 137 6.55 -5.47 12.21
CA GLN A 137 6.95 -6.78 11.70
C GLN A 137 5.78 -7.76 11.72
N GLY A 138 5.04 -7.82 12.82
CA GLY A 138 3.85 -8.66 12.92
C GLY A 138 2.74 -8.23 11.96
N ALA A 139 2.60 -6.91 11.73
CA ALA A 139 1.65 -6.38 10.76
C ALA A 139 2.00 -6.79 9.31
N ARG A 140 3.29 -6.81 8.94
CA ARG A 140 3.74 -7.28 7.63
C ARG A 140 3.45 -8.77 7.44
N GLU A 141 3.78 -9.59 8.43
CA GLU A 141 3.50 -11.03 8.40
C GLU A 141 1.99 -11.29 8.28
N PHE A 142 1.18 -10.56 9.05
CA PHE A 142 -0.28 -10.67 8.98
C PHE A 142 -0.83 -10.24 7.61
N ALA A 143 -0.34 -9.14 7.04
CA ALA A 143 -0.77 -8.65 5.74
C ALA A 143 -0.49 -9.66 4.62
N GLU A 144 0.70 -10.26 4.62
CA GLU A 144 1.09 -11.29 3.65
C GLU A 144 0.31 -12.59 3.83
N ASP A 145 0.22 -13.09 5.08
CA ASP A 145 -0.46 -14.37 5.38
C ASP A 145 -1.95 -14.33 5.04
N GLN A 146 -2.59 -13.20 5.27
CA GLN A 146 -4.02 -13.01 5.00
C GLN A 146 -4.30 -12.41 3.62
N GLN A 147 -3.26 -12.02 2.85
CA GLN A 147 -3.40 -11.36 1.55
C GLN A 147 -4.40 -10.18 1.63
N LEU A 148 -4.15 -9.27 2.58
CA LEU A 148 -5.09 -8.19 2.87
C LEU A 148 -5.34 -7.31 1.65
N GLY A 149 -6.59 -6.90 1.48
CA GLY A 149 -7.05 -5.96 0.45
C GLY A 149 -7.28 -4.53 0.97
N TYR A 150 -6.71 -4.18 2.12
CA TYR A 150 -6.79 -2.84 2.71
C TYR A 150 -5.44 -2.42 3.30
N PRO A 151 -5.14 -1.11 3.34
CA PRO A 151 -3.85 -0.61 3.81
C PRO A 151 -3.70 -0.72 5.33
N ILE A 152 -2.45 -0.87 5.78
CA ILE A 152 -2.04 -0.78 7.16
C ILE A 152 -1.07 0.39 7.32
N ALA A 153 -1.40 1.31 8.21
CA ALA A 153 -0.57 2.46 8.56
C ALA A 153 0.17 2.24 9.89
N VAL A 154 1.39 2.73 9.95
CA VAL A 154 2.16 2.80 11.18
C VAL A 154 1.86 4.14 11.85
N GLY A 155 1.04 4.10 12.88
CA GLY A 155 0.65 5.27 13.66
C GLY A 155 1.50 5.40 14.91
N GLY A 156 2.21 6.53 15.05
CA GLY A 156 2.92 6.83 16.28
C GLY A 156 2.00 6.98 17.49
N GLU A 157 2.57 7.02 18.68
CA GLU A 157 1.83 7.12 19.96
C GLU A 157 0.78 8.25 19.96
N GLY A 158 1.09 9.38 19.29
CA GLY A 158 0.16 10.51 19.18
C GLY A 158 -1.15 10.18 18.46
N ALA A 159 -1.13 9.29 17.46
CA ALA A 159 -2.33 8.82 16.78
C ALA A 159 -3.22 8.01 17.74
N TRP A 160 -2.62 7.05 18.44
CA TRP A 160 -3.31 6.21 19.41
C TRP A 160 -3.92 7.04 20.56
N LEU A 161 -3.17 7.96 21.13
CA LEU A 161 -3.64 8.84 22.20
C LEU A 161 -4.78 9.76 21.74
N SER A 162 -4.73 10.28 20.52
CA SER A 162 -5.74 11.20 20.00
C SER A 162 -7.12 10.53 19.83
N TYR A 163 -7.14 9.22 19.62
CA TYR A 163 -8.36 8.41 19.54
C TYR A 163 -8.70 7.72 20.86
N ALA A 164 -7.92 7.95 21.93
CA ALA A 164 -8.03 7.22 23.19
C ALA A 164 -7.99 5.69 22.98
N ALA A 165 -7.19 5.23 22.02
CA ALA A 165 -6.98 3.81 21.73
C ALA A 165 -5.96 3.25 22.73
N GLU A 166 -6.39 2.98 23.95
CA GLU A 166 -5.52 2.44 25.00
C GLU A 166 -5.15 0.98 24.71
N GLU A 167 -6.14 0.22 24.24
CA GLU A 167 -6.01 -1.20 23.88
C GLU A 167 -6.58 -1.45 22.46
N ALA A 168 -6.06 -2.48 21.80
CA ALA A 168 -6.58 -2.99 20.53
C ALA A 168 -7.55 -4.17 20.80
N PRO A 169 -8.56 -4.36 19.93
CA PRO A 169 -8.92 -3.49 18.81
C PRO A 169 -9.78 -2.29 19.22
N LEU A 170 -9.66 -1.19 18.47
CA LEU A 170 -10.62 -0.09 18.47
C LEU A 170 -11.03 0.18 17.03
N VAL A 171 -12.32 0.10 16.73
CA VAL A 171 -12.89 0.47 15.42
C VAL A 171 -13.54 1.84 15.52
N VAL A 172 -13.28 2.73 14.57
CA VAL A 172 -13.89 4.07 14.51
C VAL A 172 -14.46 4.33 13.14
N LEU A 173 -15.76 4.61 13.06
CA LEU A 173 -16.40 5.07 11.84
C LEU A 173 -16.30 6.59 11.74
N ILE A 174 -15.72 7.05 10.63
CA ILE A 174 -15.54 8.46 10.29
C ILE A 174 -16.32 8.74 9.02
N ALA A 175 -17.19 9.73 9.05
CA ALA A 175 -17.95 10.15 7.87
C ALA A 175 -17.12 11.04 6.94
N PRO A 176 -17.52 11.20 5.67
CA PRO A 176 -16.91 12.14 4.75
C PRO A 176 -16.75 13.53 5.36
N GLY A 177 -15.60 14.16 5.13
CA GLY A 177 -15.23 15.43 5.75
C GLY A 177 -14.75 15.32 7.20
N GLY A 178 -14.37 14.10 7.64
CA GLY A 178 -13.65 13.88 8.89
C GLY A 178 -14.48 14.05 10.16
N LYS A 179 -15.70 13.51 10.20
CA LYS A 179 -16.54 13.52 11.39
C LYS A 179 -16.60 12.13 12.02
N ALA A 180 -16.08 11.99 13.25
CA ALA A 180 -16.19 10.75 14.01
C ALA A 180 -17.66 10.54 14.43
N LEU A 181 -18.23 9.42 13.97
CA LEU A 181 -19.62 9.08 14.24
C LEU A 181 -19.77 8.11 15.39
N ARG A 182 -18.90 7.10 15.45
CA ARG A 182 -18.95 6.06 16.46
C ARG A 182 -17.60 5.36 16.62
N GLY A 183 -17.31 4.94 17.85
CA GLY A 183 -16.20 4.04 18.16
C GLY A 183 -16.72 2.78 18.85
N TRP A 184 -16.03 1.66 18.60
CA TRP A 184 -16.23 0.36 19.24
C TRP A 184 -14.90 -0.10 19.83
N PRO A 185 -14.70 0.06 21.14
CA PRO A 185 -13.56 -0.57 21.81
C PRO A 185 -13.83 -2.09 21.97
N GLY A 186 -12.87 -2.90 21.60
CA GLY A 186 -13.00 -4.35 21.59
C GLY A 186 -13.80 -4.85 20.40
N ASP A 187 -14.92 -5.47 20.65
CA ASP A 187 -15.77 -6.07 19.61
C ASP A 187 -16.57 -5.05 18.80
N VAL A 188 -16.76 -5.30 17.52
CA VAL A 188 -17.57 -4.49 16.61
C VAL A 188 -18.90 -5.19 16.32
N ASP A 189 -19.99 -4.45 16.49
CA ASP A 189 -21.29 -4.89 15.98
C ASP A 189 -21.38 -4.50 14.51
N THR A 190 -21.12 -5.47 13.62
CA THR A 190 -21.11 -5.27 12.17
C THR A 190 -22.47 -4.84 11.62
N GLY A 191 -23.57 -5.34 12.18
CA GLY A 191 -24.90 -4.90 11.78
C GLY A 191 -25.18 -3.44 12.12
N VAL A 192 -24.59 -2.95 13.24
CA VAL A 192 -24.65 -1.50 13.57
C VAL A 192 -23.72 -0.71 12.69
N LEU A 193 -22.52 -1.23 12.37
CA LEU A 193 -21.59 -0.57 11.45
C LEU A 193 -22.24 -0.37 10.08
N ASP A 194 -22.76 -1.42 9.50
CA ASP A 194 -23.46 -1.43 8.23
C ASP A 194 -24.65 -0.45 8.22
N ALA A 195 -25.53 -0.53 9.21
CA ALA A 195 -26.66 0.40 9.36
C ALA A 195 -26.23 1.87 9.55
N GLN A 196 -25.02 2.15 10.03
CA GLN A 196 -24.49 3.51 10.10
C GLN A 196 -23.92 3.96 8.75
N LEU A 197 -23.28 3.07 8.01
CA LEU A 197 -22.80 3.32 6.64
C LEU A 197 -23.98 3.63 5.72
N ASP A 198 -25.03 2.83 5.76
CA ASP A 198 -26.26 3.06 4.98
C ASP A 198 -26.85 4.47 5.15
N LYS A 199 -26.83 4.98 6.38
CA LYS A 199 -27.34 6.33 6.68
C LYS A 199 -26.51 7.45 6.06
N LEU A 200 -25.25 7.16 5.68
CA LEU A 200 -24.36 8.13 5.04
C LEU A 200 -24.64 8.29 3.56
N TYR A 201 -25.19 7.27 2.90
CA TYR A 201 -25.51 7.35 1.49
C TYR A 201 -26.64 8.36 1.24
N LYS A 202 -26.49 9.16 0.18
CA LYS A 202 -27.61 9.90 -0.37
C LYS A 202 -28.46 8.93 -1.17
N GLU A 203 -29.77 9.02 -1.00
CA GLU A 203 -30.66 8.35 -1.92
C GLU A 203 -30.39 8.92 -3.32
N SER A 204 -30.09 8.07 -4.29
CA SER A 204 -30.15 8.47 -5.70
C SER A 204 -31.56 9.00 -5.96
N PRO A 205 -31.72 10.16 -6.63
CA PRO A 205 -33.03 10.56 -7.07
C PRO A 205 -33.59 9.41 -7.92
N ALA A 206 -34.72 8.85 -7.48
CA ALA A 206 -35.40 7.84 -8.24
C ALA A 206 -35.54 8.36 -9.70
N GLN A 207 -35.05 7.56 -10.65
CA GLN A 207 -35.29 7.83 -12.05
C GLN A 207 -36.81 7.59 -12.25
N ASP A 208 -37.56 8.67 -12.14
CA ASP A 208 -38.96 8.69 -12.56
C ASP A 208 -38.95 8.52 -14.07
N GLU A 209 -39.19 7.28 -14.54
CA GLU A 209 -39.60 6.98 -15.92
C GLU A 209 -41.08 7.26 -16.10
#